data_dcdfb0dcf9a11d888baa6f4811995ca0
#
_entry.id   dcdfb0dcf9a11d888baa6f4811995ca0
#
_cell.length_a   1.000
_cell.length_b   1.000
_cell.length_c   1.000
_cell.angle_alpha   90.00
_cell.angle_beta   90.00
_cell.angle_gamma   90.00
#
_symmetry.space_group_name_H-M   'P 1'
#
loop_
_entity.id
_entity.type
_entity.pdbx_description
1 polymer ?
#
loop_
_entity_poly.entity_id
_entity_poly.type
_entity_poly.pdbx_seq_one_letter_code
_entity_poly.pdbx_strand_id
1 'polypeptide(L)'
;MAKAHYERTKPHVNIGTIGHVDHGKTTLTAAITKVLAEQGGANFLDYASIDKAPEERARGITINTSTVEYETEKRHYAHVDCPGHADYVKNMITGAAQMDGAILVVSAADGPMPQTREHILLAKQVGVPAIVVFLNKADQVDDPELIDLVEMEIRDLLSSYDYPGDDTPIVVGSALGALNGNPEDEQKIRDLMAEVDAYIPTPERDTDKPFLMPVEDVFTITGRGTVATGRVERGTVKVGDTAEIVGLQDKPTATVVTGVEMFRKTLDQAMAGDNIGALLRGIDRKDIVRGQVLAKPGTVQPHTEFTAQVYVLTKDEGGRHTPFFNGYRPQFFFRTTDVTGDIQLPEGTEMCMPGDNVEMSVKLITPIAMEEGQRFAIREGGRTVGAGVVAKIAK
;
A
#
# COMPACT_ATOMS: atom_id res chain seq x y z
N MET A 1 -22.75 -13.31 20.49
CA MET A 1 -22.64 -14.37 19.47
C MET A 1 -21.18 -14.67 19.24
N ALA A 2 -20.78 -15.94 19.08
CA ALA A 2 -19.42 -16.30 18.69
C ALA A 2 -19.18 -15.76 17.25
N LYS A 3 -17.98 -15.20 17.01
CA LYS A 3 -17.59 -14.80 15.65
C LYS A 3 -17.42 -16.03 14.77
N ALA A 4 -17.73 -15.89 13.47
CA ALA A 4 -17.46 -16.95 12.50
C ALA A 4 -15.95 -17.19 12.40
N HIS A 5 -15.57 -18.43 12.09
CA HIS A 5 -14.19 -18.80 11.79
C HIS A 5 -13.92 -18.54 10.31
N TYR A 6 -12.71 -18.05 9.99
CA TYR A 6 -12.28 -17.84 8.60
C TYR A 6 -11.77 -19.16 8.01
N GLU A 7 -12.32 -19.57 6.88
CA GLU A 7 -11.89 -20.76 6.13
C GLU A 7 -11.16 -20.32 4.85
N ARG A 8 -9.96 -20.85 4.64
CA ARG A 8 -9.15 -20.57 3.44
C ARG A 8 -9.54 -21.51 2.32
N THR A 9 -10.48 -21.11 1.47
CA THR A 9 -10.97 -21.91 0.34
C THR A 9 -10.33 -21.53 -0.99
N LYS A 10 -9.76 -20.32 -1.09
CA LYS A 10 -9.17 -19.75 -2.30
C LYS A 10 -7.83 -19.08 -2.00
N PRO A 11 -6.93 -18.93 -3.00
CA PRO A 11 -5.74 -18.09 -2.85
C PRO A 11 -6.12 -16.67 -2.44
N HIS A 12 -5.41 -16.12 -1.46
CA HIS A 12 -5.62 -14.76 -0.97
C HIS A 12 -4.64 -13.80 -1.66
N VAL A 13 -5.18 -12.71 -2.22
CA VAL A 13 -4.42 -11.68 -2.94
C VAL A 13 -4.79 -10.31 -2.40
N ASN A 14 -3.78 -9.48 -2.11
CA ASN A 14 -3.98 -8.10 -1.71
C ASN A 14 -3.85 -7.21 -2.93
N ILE A 15 -4.90 -6.49 -3.26
CA ILE A 15 -4.88 -5.49 -4.34
C ILE A 15 -5.33 -4.14 -3.80
N GLY A 16 -5.23 -3.11 -4.61
CA GLY A 16 -5.80 -1.82 -4.24
C GLY A 16 -5.91 -0.88 -5.41
N THR A 17 -6.70 0.16 -5.22
CA THR A 17 -6.87 1.26 -6.17
C THR A 17 -5.85 2.36 -5.94
N ILE A 18 -5.14 2.76 -7.00
CA ILE A 18 -4.21 3.88 -7.03
C ILE A 18 -4.59 4.84 -8.17
N GLY A 19 -4.11 6.07 -8.13
CA GLY A 19 -4.39 7.07 -9.18
C GLY A 19 -4.74 8.43 -8.58
N HIS A 20 -4.97 9.39 -9.45
CA HIS A 20 -5.22 10.80 -9.10
C HIS A 20 -6.49 10.98 -8.24
N VAL A 21 -6.56 12.08 -7.49
CA VAL A 21 -7.79 12.51 -6.82
C VAL A 21 -8.90 12.71 -7.86
N ASP A 22 -10.14 12.45 -7.49
CA ASP A 22 -11.34 12.57 -8.35
C ASP A 22 -11.39 11.68 -9.60
N HIS A 23 -10.43 10.78 -9.83
CA HIS A 23 -10.50 9.79 -10.91
C HIS A 23 -11.47 8.62 -10.61
N GLY A 24 -12.05 8.55 -9.41
CA GLY A 24 -13.13 7.63 -9.07
C GLY A 24 -12.67 6.30 -8.46
N LYS A 25 -11.54 6.27 -7.73
CA LYS A 25 -11.02 5.06 -7.05
C LYS A 25 -12.03 4.44 -6.09
N THR A 26 -12.54 5.23 -5.15
CA THR A 26 -13.53 4.77 -4.16
C THR A 26 -14.86 4.39 -4.83
N THR A 27 -15.25 5.11 -5.90
CA THR A 27 -16.43 4.77 -6.73
C THR A 27 -16.25 3.41 -7.39
N LEU A 28 -15.05 3.13 -7.94
CA LEU A 28 -14.73 1.83 -8.54
C LEU A 28 -14.74 0.72 -7.47
N THR A 29 -14.15 0.97 -6.30
CA THR A 29 -14.17 0.02 -5.19
C THR A 29 -15.61 -0.34 -4.79
N ALA A 30 -16.50 0.65 -4.68
CA ALA A 30 -17.92 0.43 -4.42
C ALA A 30 -18.60 -0.35 -5.55
N ALA A 31 -18.31 -0.03 -6.82
CA ALA A 31 -18.87 -0.73 -7.99
C ALA A 31 -18.43 -2.22 -8.00
N ILE A 32 -17.18 -2.51 -7.71
CA ILE A 32 -16.67 -3.89 -7.60
C ILE A 32 -17.45 -4.65 -6.53
N THR A 33 -17.61 -4.09 -5.33
CA THR A 33 -18.36 -4.76 -4.25
C THR A 33 -19.82 -4.98 -4.60
N LYS A 34 -20.46 -4.05 -5.33
CA LYS A 34 -21.84 -4.20 -5.80
C LYS A 34 -21.97 -5.35 -6.79
N VAL A 35 -21.18 -5.32 -7.86
CA VAL A 35 -21.27 -6.32 -8.95
C VAL A 35 -20.95 -7.74 -8.45
N LEU A 36 -19.93 -7.87 -7.57
CA LEU A 36 -19.59 -9.17 -6.98
C LEU A 36 -20.61 -9.63 -5.92
N ALA A 37 -21.29 -8.71 -5.22
CA ALA A 37 -22.35 -9.07 -4.27
C ALA A 37 -23.54 -9.75 -4.97
N GLU A 38 -23.86 -9.38 -6.19
CA GLU A 38 -24.92 -10.01 -7.01
C GLU A 38 -24.61 -11.50 -7.30
N GLN A 39 -23.31 -11.86 -7.30
CA GLN A 39 -22.83 -13.23 -7.50
C GLN A 39 -22.52 -13.95 -6.17
N GLY A 40 -22.81 -13.30 -5.03
CA GLY A 40 -22.52 -13.84 -3.69
C GLY A 40 -21.06 -13.78 -3.27
N GLY A 41 -20.20 -13.09 -4.05
CA GLY A 41 -18.76 -12.94 -3.79
C GLY A 41 -18.39 -11.75 -2.91
N ALA A 42 -19.31 -10.92 -2.49
CA ALA A 42 -19.07 -9.76 -1.65
C ALA A 42 -20.28 -9.37 -0.82
N ASN A 43 -20.04 -8.49 0.17
CA ASN A 43 -21.08 -7.65 0.75
C ASN A 43 -20.98 -6.27 0.08
N PHE A 44 -22.07 -5.79 -0.50
CA PHE A 44 -22.09 -4.45 -1.09
C PHE A 44 -21.76 -3.38 -0.05
N LEU A 45 -20.79 -2.54 -0.38
CA LEU A 45 -20.40 -1.38 0.41
C LEU A 45 -20.59 -0.13 -0.44
N ASP A 46 -21.46 0.76 -0.01
CA ASP A 46 -21.62 2.06 -0.64
C ASP A 46 -20.41 2.98 -0.33
N TYR A 47 -20.29 4.07 -1.09
CA TYR A 47 -19.24 5.05 -0.95
C TYR A 47 -19.05 5.52 0.51
N ALA A 48 -20.16 5.82 1.20
CA ALA A 48 -20.15 6.30 2.59
C ALA A 48 -19.72 5.24 3.61
N SER A 49 -19.78 3.96 3.23
CA SER A 49 -19.31 2.85 4.05
C SER A 49 -17.81 2.56 3.86
N ILE A 50 -17.24 3.01 2.74
CA ILE A 50 -15.80 2.95 2.44
C ILE A 50 -15.11 4.15 3.09
N ASP A 51 -15.50 5.38 2.73
CA ASP A 51 -15.03 6.64 3.31
C ASP A 51 -15.82 6.97 4.59
N LYS A 52 -15.34 6.47 5.72
CA LYS A 52 -16.08 6.49 7.00
C LYS A 52 -15.87 7.75 7.82
N ALA A 53 -14.71 8.41 7.68
CA ALA A 53 -14.36 9.56 8.50
C ALA A 53 -15.26 10.78 8.15
N PRO A 54 -15.71 11.56 9.14
CA PRO A 54 -16.50 12.75 8.88
C PRO A 54 -15.82 13.75 7.94
N GLU A 55 -14.49 13.87 8.01
CA GLU A 55 -13.71 14.73 7.13
C GLU A 55 -13.67 14.24 5.69
N GLU A 56 -13.58 12.94 5.47
CA GLU A 56 -13.63 12.31 4.15
C GLU A 56 -14.95 12.63 3.46
N ARG A 57 -16.06 12.44 4.19
CA ARG A 57 -17.42 12.74 3.69
C ARG A 57 -17.62 14.23 3.42
N ALA A 58 -17.10 15.10 4.29
CA ALA A 58 -17.25 16.54 4.15
C ALA A 58 -16.46 17.11 2.96
N ARG A 59 -15.31 16.52 2.64
CA ARG A 59 -14.43 16.96 1.56
C ARG A 59 -14.64 16.18 0.26
N GLY A 60 -15.31 15.01 0.29
CA GLY A 60 -15.48 14.11 -0.85
C GLY A 60 -14.17 13.47 -1.32
N ILE A 61 -13.17 13.34 -0.43
CA ILE A 61 -11.86 12.75 -0.74
C ILE A 61 -11.49 11.70 0.29
N THR A 62 -10.84 10.61 -0.15
CA THR A 62 -10.28 9.59 0.74
C THR A 62 -9.02 10.13 1.42
N ILE A 63 -8.97 10.05 2.73
CA ILE A 63 -7.83 10.48 3.57
C ILE A 63 -7.07 9.26 4.08
N ASN A 64 -7.78 8.29 4.64
CA ASN A 64 -7.22 7.06 5.18
C ASN A 64 -7.44 5.90 4.22
N THR A 65 -6.53 4.93 4.24
CA THR A 65 -6.75 3.67 3.54
C THR A 65 -7.94 2.93 4.14
N SER A 66 -8.80 2.40 3.30
CA SER A 66 -9.91 1.53 3.70
C SER A 66 -9.73 0.17 3.04
N THR A 67 -9.87 -0.92 3.81
CA THR A 67 -9.75 -2.27 3.26
C THR A 67 -11.13 -2.92 3.19
N VAL A 68 -11.48 -3.42 2.02
CA VAL A 68 -12.70 -4.17 1.76
C VAL A 68 -12.39 -5.60 1.35
N GLU A 69 -13.30 -6.54 1.66
CA GLU A 69 -13.19 -7.96 1.36
C GLU A 69 -14.16 -8.32 0.24
N TYR A 70 -13.70 -9.08 -0.73
CA TYR A 70 -14.54 -9.73 -1.73
C TYR A 70 -13.83 -10.93 -2.37
N GLU A 71 -14.57 -11.70 -3.15
CA GLU A 71 -14.02 -12.84 -3.87
C GLU A 71 -14.61 -12.99 -5.27
N THR A 72 -13.78 -13.52 -6.17
CA THR A 72 -14.20 -14.06 -7.47
C THR A 72 -14.36 -15.57 -7.36
N GLU A 73 -14.67 -16.24 -8.45
CA GLU A 73 -14.65 -17.70 -8.47
C GLU A 73 -13.26 -18.27 -8.17
N LYS A 74 -12.19 -17.54 -8.56
CA LYS A 74 -10.80 -18.02 -8.50
C LYS A 74 -10.06 -17.62 -7.24
N ARG A 75 -10.33 -16.42 -6.68
CA ARG A 75 -9.50 -15.78 -5.64
C ARG A 75 -10.32 -15.07 -4.59
N HIS A 76 -9.75 -14.96 -3.40
CA HIS A 76 -10.20 -14.09 -2.32
C HIS A 76 -9.33 -12.84 -2.27
N TYR A 77 -9.95 -11.66 -2.19
CA TYR A 77 -9.26 -10.38 -2.24
C TYR A 77 -9.43 -9.56 -0.96
N ALA A 78 -8.32 -8.99 -0.48
CA ALA A 78 -8.32 -7.79 0.33
C ALA A 78 -8.01 -6.61 -0.59
N HIS A 79 -8.93 -5.68 -0.71
CA HIS A 79 -8.79 -4.50 -1.55
C HIS A 79 -8.58 -3.26 -0.69
N VAL A 80 -7.45 -2.60 -0.89
CA VAL A 80 -7.08 -1.36 -0.20
C VAL A 80 -7.45 -0.17 -1.08
N ASP A 81 -8.43 0.61 -0.66
CA ASP A 81 -8.73 1.89 -1.30
C ASP A 81 -7.77 2.96 -0.80
N CYS A 82 -6.94 3.50 -1.70
CA CYS A 82 -5.89 4.45 -1.38
C CYS A 82 -6.32 5.89 -1.62
N PRO A 83 -5.89 6.85 -0.76
CA PRO A 83 -6.09 8.27 -1.03
C PRO A 83 -5.39 8.70 -2.31
N GLY A 84 -6.00 9.64 -3.04
CA GLY A 84 -5.44 10.19 -4.28
C GLY A 84 -4.76 11.54 -4.10
N HIS A 85 -5.03 12.25 -3.00
CA HIS A 85 -4.54 13.61 -2.77
C HIS A 85 -3.09 13.62 -2.28
N ALA A 86 -2.28 14.57 -2.78
CA ALA A 86 -0.85 14.68 -2.46
C ALA A 86 -0.55 14.80 -0.95
N ASP A 87 -1.44 15.43 -0.17
CA ASP A 87 -1.26 15.56 1.29
C ASP A 87 -1.32 14.22 2.03
N TYR A 88 -1.91 13.19 1.43
CA TYR A 88 -2.11 11.87 2.04
C TYR A 88 -1.25 10.77 1.44
N VAL A 89 -0.22 11.13 0.68
CA VAL A 89 0.71 10.18 0.04
C VAL A 89 1.34 9.20 1.05
N LYS A 90 1.56 9.62 2.29
CA LYS A 90 2.01 8.71 3.36
C LYS A 90 1.06 7.51 3.54
N ASN A 91 -0.24 7.75 3.53
CA ASN A 91 -1.24 6.69 3.64
C ASN A 91 -1.30 5.84 2.35
N MET A 92 -1.10 6.48 1.19
CA MET A 92 -0.97 5.77 -0.08
C MET A 92 0.24 4.82 -0.09
N ILE A 93 1.43 5.30 0.33
CA ILE A 93 2.64 4.45 0.42
C ILE A 93 2.41 3.25 1.34
N THR A 94 1.80 3.47 2.50
CA THR A 94 1.47 2.40 3.45
C THR A 94 0.52 1.38 2.83
N GLY A 95 -0.52 1.84 2.13
CA GLY A 95 -1.47 0.98 1.43
C GLY A 95 -0.81 0.20 0.30
N ALA A 96 -0.03 0.88 -0.55
CA ALA A 96 0.64 0.27 -1.68
C ALA A 96 1.68 -0.79 -1.26
N ALA A 97 2.38 -0.59 -0.15
CA ALA A 97 3.33 -1.57 0.39
C ALA A 97 2.70 -2.91 0.76
N GLN A 98 1.37 -2.97 0.88
CA GLN A 98 0.63 -4.19 1.19
C GLN A 98 0.12 -4.93 -0.06
N MET A 99 0.21 -4.33 -1.25
CA MET A 99 -0.40 -4.85 -2.45
C MET A 99 0.46 -5.90 -3.15
N ASP A 100 -0.20 -6.96 -3.61
CA ASP A 100 0.36 -7.97 -4.52
C ASP A 100 0.11 -7.59 -5.98
N GLY A 101 -0.72 -6.58 -6.22
CA GLY A 101 -1.04 -5.95 -7.50
C GLY A 101 -1.90 -4.72 -7.30
N ALA A 102 -1.97 -3.83 -8.27
CA ALA A 102 -2.76 -2.61 -8.18
C ALA A 102 -3.70 -2.43 -9.37
N ILE A 103 -4.82 -1.74 -9.15
CA ILE A 103 -5.68 -1.20 -10.19
C ILE A 103 -5.40 0.29 -10.29
N LEU A 104 -4.81 0.72 -11.38
CA LEU A 104 -4.60 2.12 -11.69
C LEU A 104 -5.88 2.71 -12.29
N VAL A 105 -6.48 3.67 -11.60
CA VAL A 105 -7.69 4.34 -12.05
C VAL A 105 -7.34 5.68 -12.67
N VAL A 106 -7.67 5.85 -13.94
CA VAL A 106 -7.45 7.08 -14.70
C VAL A 106 -8.78 7.53 -15.31
N SER A 107 -9.10 8.80 -15.24
CA SER A 107 -10.26 9.37 -15.92
C SER A 107 -9.98 9.45 -17.41
N ALA A 108 -10.88 8.91 -18.24
CA ALA A 108 -10.80 9.01 -19.70
C ALA A 108 -10.91 10.46 -20.21
N ALA A 109 -11.60 11.32 -19.45
CA ALA A 109 -11.76 12.73 -19.80
C ALA A 109 -10.55 13.59 -19.46
N ASP A 110 -9.80 13.23 -18.39
CA ASP A 110 -8.69 14.05 -17.87
C ASP A 110 -7.30 13.50 -18.27
N GLY A 111 -7.21 12.20 -18.56
CA GLY A 111 -5.95 11.50 -18.80
C GLY A 111 -5.06 11.36 -17.55
N PRO A 112 -3.78 10.96 -17.72
CA PRO A 112 -2.83 10.86 -16.63
C PRO A 112 -2.49 12.21 -16.02
N MET A 113 -2.72 12.37 -14.73
CA MET A 113 -2.49 13.59 -13.94
C MET A 113 -1.24 13.44 -13.05
N PRO A 114 -0.74 14.52 -12.39
CA PRO A 114 0.50 14.45 -11.62
C PRO A 114 0.54 13.34 -10.57
N GLN A 115 -0.53 13.11 -9.80
CA GLN A 115 -0.56 12.03 -8.82
C GLN A 115 -0.64 10.65 -9.47
N THR A 116 -1.12 10.53 -10.71
CA THR A 116 -1.04 9.26 -11.46
C THR A 116 0.40 8.83 -11.62
N ARG A 117 1.28 9.74 -12.04
CA ARG A 117 2.72 9.50 -12.18
C ARG A 117 3.37 9.16 -10.85
N GLU A 118 3.09 9.95 -9.81
CA GLU A 118 3.62 9.72 -8.46
C GLU A 118 3.18 8.35 -7.90
N HIS A 119 1.93 7.96 -8.09
CA HIS A 119 1.41 6.68 -7.60
C HIS A 119 2.03 5.47 -8.32
N ILE A 120 2.28 5.54 -9.63
CA ILE A 120 2.97 4.48 -10.38
C ILE A 120 4.40 4.36 -9.87
N LEU A 121 5.11 5.48 -9.72
CA LEU A 121 6.46 5.52 -9.18
C LEU A 121 6.53 4.89 -7.78
N LEU A 122 5.64 5.29 -6.88
CA LEU A 122 5.60 4.77 -5.52
C LEU A 122 5.23 3.28 -5.48
N ALA A 123 4.29 2.84 -6.29
CA ALA A 123 3.94 1.42 -6.42
C ALA A 123 5.17 0.60 -6.85
N LYS A 124 5.94 1.09 -7.83
CA LYS A 124 7.19 0.46 -8.26
C LYS A 124 8.21 0.37 -7.12
N GLN A 125 8.38 1.46 -6.37
CA GLN A 125 9.35 1.55 -5.27
C GLN A 125 9.01 0.60 -4.10
N VAL A 126 7.74 0.49 -3.74
CA VAL A 126 7.32 -0.44 -2.68
C VAL A 126 7.22 -1.89 -3.17
N GLY A 127 7.42 -2.13 -4.48
CA GLY A 127 7.53 -3.46 -5.05
C GLY A 127 6.21 -4.09 -5.49
N VAL A 128 5.20 -3.28 -5.84
CA VAL A 128 3.98 -3.81 -6.49
C VAL A 128 4.36 -4.44 -7.83
N PRO A 129 4.15 -5.76 -8.02
CA PRO A 129 4.71 -6.45 -9.17
C PRO A 129 3.93 -6.24 -10.47
N ALA A 130 2.63 -5.97 -10.41
CA ALA A 130 1.76 -5.84 -11.58
C ALA A 130 0.66 -4.79 -11.37
N ILE A 131 0.30 -4.11 -12.44
CA ILE A 131 -0.77 -3.10 -12.50
C ILE A 131 -1.75 -3.49 -13.60
N VAL A 132 -3.05 -3.41 -13.30
CA VAL A 132 -4.14 -3.43 -14.28
C VAL A 132 -4.75 -2.03 -14.32
N VAL A 133 -5.18 -1.55 -15.47
CA VAL A 133 -5.73 -0.20 -15.61
C VAL A 133 -7.24 -0.24 -15.78
N PHE A 134 -7.94 0.64 -15.06
CA PHE A 134 -9.33 0.97 -15.34
C PHE A 134 -9.43 2.41 -15.82
N LEU A 135 -9.74 2.58 -17.09
CA LEU A 135 -9.97 3.88 -17.72
C LEU A 135 -11.43 4.27 -17.46
N ASN A 136 -11.61 5.03 -16.38
CA ASN A 136 -12.91 5.38 -15.80
C ASN A 136 -13.55 6.61 -16.45
N LYS A 137 -14.82 6.85 -16.19
CA LYS A 137 -15.62 7.98 -16.71
C LYS A 137 -15.69 8.01 -18.24
N ALA A 138 -15.69 6.86 -18.88
CA ALA A 138 -15.85 6.76 -20.33
C ALA A 138 -17.18 7.36 -20.84
N ASP A 139 -18.19 7.41 -19.96
CA ASP A 139 -19.47 8.07 -20.18
C ASP A 139 -19.40 9.59 -20.39
N GLN A 140 -18.25 10.22 -20.07
CA GLN A 140 -18.02 11.65 -20.23
C GLN A 140 -17.24 12.00 -21.51
N VAL A 141 -16.88 11.00 -22.32
CA VAL A 141 -16.09 11.17 -23.54
C VAL A 141 -16.88 10.68 -24.75
N ASP A 142 -17.25 11.60 -25.62
CA ASP A 142 -18.03 11.28 -26.83
C ASP A 142 -17.15 10.81 -27.99
N ASP A 143 -15.85 11.18 -27.99
CA ASP A 143 -14.91 10.88 -29.06
C ASP A 143 -14.03 9.66 -28.71
N PRO A 144 -14.19 8.52 -29.40
CA PRO A 144 -13.38 7.34 -29.16
C PRO A 144 -11.88 7.57 -29.38
N GLU A 145 -11.48 8.48 -30.29
CA GLU A 145 -10.08 8.76 -30.56
C GLU A 145 -9.36 9.38 -29.35
N LEU A 146 -10.09 10.11 -28.49
CA LEU A 146 -9.56 10.62 -27.23
C LEU A 146 -9.28 9.50 -26.23
N ILE A 147 -10.13 8.47 -26.19
CA ILE A 147 -9.92 7.30 -25.33
C ILE A 147 -8.67 6.56 -25.77
N ASP A 148 -8.49 6.33 -27.08
CA ASP A 148 -7.31 5.66 -27.64
C ASP A 148 -6.03 6.45 -27.34
N LEU A 149 -6.08 7.80 -27.41
CA LEU A 149 -4.95 8.65 -27.08
C LEU A 149 -4.55 8.55 -25.62
N VAL A 150 -5.52 8.60 -24.70
CA VAL A 150 -5.29 8.44 -23.26
C VAL A 150 -4.74 7.05 -22.94
N GLU A 151 -5.24 6.01 -23.60
CA GLU A 151 -4.71 4.65 -23.45
C GLU A 151 -3.23 4.58 -23.86
N MET A 152 -2.85 5.15 -24.99
CA MET A 152 -1.45 5.22 -25.43
C MET A 152 -0.57 5.96 -24.40
N GLU A 153 -1.03 7.11 -23.89
CA GLU A 153 -0.29 7.87 -22.90
C GLU A 153 -0.08 7.08 -21.59
N ILE A 154 -1.06 6.29 -21.18
CA ILE A 154 -0.95 5.42 -19.99
C ILE A 154 0.08 4.30 -20.25
N ARG A 155 0.08 3.67 -21.44
CA ARG A 155 1.05 2.63 -21.79
C ARG A 155 2.49 3.14 -21.81
N ASP A 156 2.71 4.31 -22.40
CA ASP A 156 4.00 4.99 -22.41
C ASP A 156 4.45 5.34 -21.00
N LEU A 157 3.53 5.83 -20.17
CA LEU A 157 3.80 6.17 -18.79
C LEU A 157 4.19 4.94 -17.96
N LEU A 158 3.47 3.84 -18.08
CA LEU A 158 3.80 2.58 -17.39
C LEU A 158 5.16 2.05 -17.82
N SER A 159 5.46 2.09 -19.12
CA SER A 159 6.75 1.68 -19.68
C SER A 159 7.90 2.53 -19.14
N SER A 160 7.69 3.83 -18.94
CA SER A 160 8.71 4.74 -18.38
C SER A 160 9.07 4.42 -16.92
N TYR A 161 8.23 3.69 -16.20
CA TYR A 161 8.48 3.20 -14.84
C TYR A 161 8.76 1.68 -14.77
N ASP A 162 9.21 1.08 -15.88
CA ASP A 162 9.54 -0.35 -16.00
C ASP A 162 8.38 -1.31 -15.69
N TYR A 163 7.13 -0.91 -15.95
CA TYR A 163 6.02 -1.85 -16.09
C TYR A 163 5.84 -2.20 -17.57
N PRO A 164 5.33 -3.40 -17.91
CA PRO A 164 5.12 -3.80 -19.30
C PRO A 164 3.89 -3.09 -19.89
N GLY A 165 4.03 -1.81 -20.25
CA GLY A 165 2.93 -0.95 -20.67
C GLY A 165 2.12 -1.52 -21.84
N ASP A 166 2.79 -2.11 -22.84
CA ASP A 166 2.13 -2.71 -24.01
C ASP A 166 1.27 -3.91 -23.63
N ASP A 167 1.73 -4.74 -22.69
CA ASP A 167 1.05 -5.96 -22.24
C ASP A 167 0.07 -5.73 -21.07
N THR A 168 0.06 -4.51 -20.49
CA THR A 168 -0.81 -4.18 -19.36
C THR A 168 -2.28 -4.16 -19.80
N PRO A 169 -3.17 -4.94 -19.15
CA PRO A 169 -4.59 -4.89 -19.43
C PRO A 169 -5.20 -3.52 -19.09
N ILE A 170 -5.96 -2.97 -20.02
CA ILE A 170 -6.73 -1.73 -19.83
C ILE A 170 -8.20 -2.02 -20.11
N VAL A 171 -9.05 -1.77 -19.12
CA VAL A 171 -10.52 -1.89 -19.26
C VAL A 171 -11.12 -0.49 -19.21
N VAL A 172 -11.96 -0.18 -20.21
CA VAL A 172 -12.62 1.12 -20.37
C VAL A 172 -14.07 1.00 -19.94
N GLY A 173 -14.54 1.90 -19.04
CA GLY A 173 -15.93 1.87 -18.56
C GLY A 173 -16.27 3.02 -17.63
N SER A 174 -17.45 2.94 -17.01
CA SER A 174 -17.92 3.90 -16.00
C SER A 174 -18.25 3.19 -14.69
N ALA A 175 -17.43 3.45 -13.66
CA ALA A 175 -17.71 2.93 -12.32
C ALA A 175 -19.04 3.47 -11.76
N LEU A 176 -19.39 4.73 -12.07
CA LEU A 176 -20.66 5.33 -11.66
C LEU A 176 -21.84 4.70 -12.42
N GLY A 177 -21.69 4.44 -13.72
CA GLY A 177 -22.68 3.73 -14.52
C GLY A 177 -22.98 2.35 -13.95
N ALA A 178 -21.94 1.59 -13.57
CA ALA A 178 -22.10 0.28 -12.92
C ALA A 178 -22.81 0.38 -11.56
N LEU A 179 -22.48 1.37 -10.73
CA LEU A 179 -23.20 1.63 -9.47
C LEU A 179 -24.66 1.96 -9.68
N ASN A 180 -25.00 2.66 -10.76
CA ASN A 180 -26.37 3.02 -11.13
C ASN A 180 -27.13 1.88 -11.82
N GLY A 181 -26.50 0.72 -12.01
CA GLY A 181 -27.13 -0.47 -12.58
C GLY A 181 -27.18 -0.49 -14.12
N ASN A 182 -26.26 0.22 -14.79
CA ASN A 182 -26.07 0.10 -16.22
C ASN A 182 -25.44 -1.27 -16.54
N PRO A 183 -26.12 -2.16 -17.31
CA PRO A 183 -25.63 -3.52 -17.53
C PRO A 183 -24.31 -3.58 -18.31
N GLU A 184 -24.06 -2.64 -19.22
CA GLU A 184 -22.81 -2.57 -19.99
C GLU A 184 -21.63 -2.22 -19.09
N ASP A 185 -21.81 -1.23 -18.21
CA ASP A 185 -20.79 -0.84 -17.24
C ASP A 185 -20.56 -1.90 -16.17
N GLU A 186 -21.62 -2.58 -15.71
CA GLU A 186 -21.47 -3.74 -14.81
C GLU A 186 -20.65 -4.85 -15.47
N GLN A 187 -20.83 -5.08 -16.79
CA GLN A 187 -20.02 -6.05 -17.51
C GLN A 187 -18.54 -5.60 -17.55
N LYS A 188 -18.25 -4.31 -17.71
CA LYS A 188 -16.88 -3.79 -17.64
C LYS A 188 -16.22 -4.02 -16.28
N ILE A 189 -16.98 -3.94 -15.19
CA ILE A 189 -16.47 -4.32 -13.86
C ILE A 189 -16.14 -5.82 -13.79
N ARG A 190 -16.98 -6.69 -14.38
CA ARG A 190 -16.68 -8.14 -14.47
C ARG A 190 -15.46 -8.41 -15.33
N ASP A 191 -15.31 -7.72 -16.46
CA ASP A 191 -14.15 -7.81 -17.34
C ASP A 191 -12.88 -7.38 -16.58
N LEU A 192 -12.92 -6.26 -15.85
CA LEU A 192 -11.81 -5.81 -15.00
C LEU A 192 -11.39 -6.90 -13.99
N MET A 193 -12.34 -7.49 -13.30
CA MET A 193 -12.00 -8.52 -12.31
C MET A 193 -11.49 -9.80 -12.96
N ALA A 194 -11.90 -10.13 -14.18
CA ALA A 194 -11.35 -11.23 -14.96
C ALA A 194 -9.89 -10.96 -15.36
N GLU A 195 -9.55 -9.72 -15.76
CA GLU A 195 -8.17 -9.31 -16.05
C GLU A 195 -7.32 -9.31 -14.78
N VAL A 196 -7.83 -8.82 -13.65
CA VAL A 196 -7.16 -8.89 -12.35
C VAL A 196 -6.85 -10.34 -11.96
N ASP A 197 -7.81 -11.26 -12.13
CA ASP A 197 -7.63 -12.69 -11.86
C ASP A 197 -6.57 -13.34 -12.78
N ALA A 198 -6.45 -12.88 -14.01
CA ALA A 198 -5.55 -13.45 -15.01
C ALA A 198 -4.15 -12.86 -14.97
N TYR A 199 -4.05 -11.54 -14.83
CA TYR A 199 -2.80 -10.80 -15.00
C TYR A 199 -1.99 -10.62 -13.71
N ILE A 200 -2.66 -10.37 -12.58
CA ILE A 200 -1.95 -10.23 -11.30
C ILE A 200 -1.48 -11.61 -10.84
N PRO A 201 -0.15 -11.80 -10.62
CA PRO A 201 0.36 -13.10 -10.22
C PRO A 201 -0.17 -13.51 -8.84
N THR A 202 -0.37 -14.81 -8.64
CA THR A 202 -0.61 -15.32 -7.29
C THR A 202 0.68 -15.20 -6.50
N PRO A 203 0.70 -14.45 -5.38
CA PRO A 203 1.94 -14.16 -4.68
C PRO A 203 2.49 -15.40 -3.99
N GLU A 204 3.80 -15.58 -4.06
CA GLU A 204 4.52 -16.51 -3.19
C GLU A 204 4.56 -15.93 -1.77
N ARG A 205 4.33 -16.79 -0.77
CA ARG A 205 4.26 -16.38 0.64
C ARG A 205 5.43 -16.95 1.43
N ASP A 206 6.24 -16.09 2.00
CA ASP A 206 7.37 -16.42 2.87
C ASP A 206 6.90 -16.93 4.25
N THR A 207 6.20 -18.05 4.29
CA THR A 207 5.60 -18.60 5.53
C THR A 207 6.64 -19.22 6.47
N ASP A 208 7.79 -19.64 5.95
CA ASP A 208 8.85 -20.31 6.72
C ASP A 208 9.81 -19.35 7.41
N LYS A 209 9.78 -18.07 7.02
CA LYS A 209 10.57 -17.01 7.69
C LYS A 209 9.98 -16.66 9.06
N PRO A 210 10.78 -16.05 9.96
CA PRO A 210 10.28 -15.52 11.22
C PRO A 210 9.15 -14.52 11.01
N PHE A 211 8.08 -14.62 11.81
CA PHE A 211 6.94 -13.72 11.75
C PHE A 211 7.33 -12.24 11.84
N LEU A 212 6.74 -11.44 10.96
CA LEU A 212 6.81 -9.98 10.97
C LEU A 212 5.55 -9.38 10.39
N MET A 213 4.97 -8.40 11.10
CA MET A 213 3.80 -7.63 10.69
C MET A 213 4.03 -6.14 11.01
N PRO A 214 4.15 -5.27 10.01
CA PRO A 214 4.13 -3.81 10.21
C PRO A 214 2.79 -3.37 10.81
N VAL A 215 2.83 -2.50 11.81
CA VAL A 215 1.63 -1.95 12.46
C VAL A 215 1.11 -0.76 11.64
N GLU A 216 -0.15 -0.85 11.21
CA GLU A 216 -0.83 0.17 10.39
C GLU A 216 -1.77 1.02 11.21
N ASP A 217 -2.55 0.39 12.08
CA ASP A 217 -3.46 1.08 12.99
C ASP A 217 -3.54 0.34 14.33
N VAL A 218 -3.95 1.06 15.36
CA VAL A 218 -4.09 0.53 16.72
C VAL A 218 -5.37 1.06 17.34
N PHE A 219 -6.19 0.16 17.85
CA PHE A 219 -7.41 0.51 18.56
C PHE A 219 -7.65 -0.39 19.77
N THR A 220 -8.56 0.01 20.63
CA THR A 220 -8.95 -0.75 21.82
C THR A 220 -10.34 -1.31 21.67
N ILE A 221 -10.49 -2.59 21.97
CA ILE A 221 -11.81 -3.23 22.11
C ILE A 221 -12.14 -3.31 23.58
N THR A 222 -13.23 -2.68 24.00
CA THR A 222 -13.70 -2.70 25.39
C THR A 222 -13.85 -4.14 25.89
N GLY A 223 -13.21 -4.47 27.02
CA GLY A 223 -13.22 -5.80 27.62
C GLY A 223 -12.33 -6.86 26.95
N ARG A 224 -11.63 -6.52 25.83
CA ARG A 224 -10.72 -7.43 25.14
C ARG A 224 -9.26 -6.97 25.10
N GLY A 225 -9.02 -5.66 25.06
CA GLY A 225 -7.68 -5.07 25.06
C GLY A 225 -7.29 -4.36 23.77
N THR A 226 -6.01 -4.16 23.57
CA THR A 226 -5.43 -3.46 22.43
C THR A 226 -5.27 -4.38 21.23
N VAL A 227 -5.68 -3.91 20.05
CA VAL A 227 -5.56 -4.58 18.77
C VAL A 227 -4.63 -3.77 17.87
N ALA A 228 -3.59 -4.41 17.35
CA ALA A 228 -2.76 -3.89 16.28
C ALA A 228 -3.19 -4.50 14.95
N THR A 229 -3.44 -3.68 13.94
CA THR A 229 -3.75 -4.15 12.59
C THR A 229 -2.56 -4.01 11.66
N GLY A 230 -2.49 -4.89 10.69
CA GLY A 230 -1.49 -4.86 9.64
C GLY A 230 -1.56 -6.08 8.73
N ARG A 231 -0.83 -6.03 7.63
CA ARG A 231 -0.58 -7.19 6.79
C ARG A 231 0.62 -7.96 7.33
N VAL A 232 0.49 -9.27 7.47
CA VAL A 232 1.64 -10.14 7.78
C VAL A 232 2.59 -10.13 6.58
N GLU A 233 3.78 -9.53 6.76
CA GLU A 233 4.79 -9.41 5.71
C GLU A 233 5.43 -10.77 5.42
N ARG A 234 5.73 -11.53 6.47
CA ARG A 234 6.33 -12.88 6.39
C ARG A 234 6.05 -13.71 7.64
N GLY A 235 6.26 -15.00 7.51
CA GLY A 235 6.12 -15.97 8.60
C GLY A 235 4.68 -16.27 8.94
N THR A 236 4.51 -16.87 10.11
CA THR A 236 3.21 -17.24 10.68
C THR A 236 3.15 -16.86 12.14
N VAL A 237 1.95 -16.56 12.64
CA VAL A 237 1.67 -16.30 14.06
C VAL A 237 0.41 -17.03 14.48
N LYS A 238 0.46 -17.69 15.64
CA LYS A 238 -0.67 -18.41 16.24
C LYS A 238 -1.18 -17.68 17.48
N VAL A 239 -2.42 -17.92 17.81
CA VAL A 239 -2.96 -17.52 19.11
C VAL A 239 -2.17 -18.22 20.22
N GLY A 240 -1.62 -17.43 21.14
CA GLY A 240 -0.74 -17.89 22.23
C GLY A 240 0.76 -17.62 21.99
N ASP A 241 1.16 -17.28 20.78
CA ASP A 241 2.56 -16.98 20.48
C ASP A 241 3.01 -15.69 21.16
N THR A 242 4.29 -15.70 21.58
CA THR A 242 4.98 -14.48 22.02
C THR A 242 5.43 -13.68 20.81
N ALA A 243 5.29 -12.35 20.91
CA ALA A 243 5.78 -11.40 19.93
C ALA A 243 6.51 -10.23 20.61
N GLU A 244 7.28 -9.48 19.83
CA GLU A 244 7.89 -8.24 20.26
C GLU A 244 7.38 -7.09 19.40
N ILE A 245 7.14 -5.94 20.04
CA ILE A 245 6.88 -4.65 19.40
C ILE A 245 8.22 -3.97 19.22
N VAL A 246 8.63 -3.71 17.97
CA VAL A 246 9.97 -3.20 17.63
C VAL A 246 9.86 -1.90 16.84
N GLY A 247 10.77 -0.96 17.10
CA GLY A 247 10.87 0.33 16.42
C GLY A 247 10.24 1.48 17.21
N LEU A 248 10.64 2.70 16.90
CA LEU A 248 10.28 3.97 17.52
C LEU A 248 10.65 4.06 19.01
N GLN A 249 11.27 3.03 19.55
CA GLN A 249 11.82 2.90 20.91
C GLN A 249 13.16 2.16 20.83
N ASP A 250 14.04 2.43 21.80
CA ASP A 250 15.38 1.83 21.82
C ASP A 250 15.37 0.32 22.11
N LYS A 251 14.31 -0.17 22.75
CA LYS A 251 14.19 -1.57 23.14
C LYS A 251 12.86 -2.17 22.71
N PRO A 252 12.85 -3.41 22.22
CA PRO A 252 11.64 -4.15 21.96
C PRO A 252 10.79 -4.35 23.22
N THR A 253 9.48 -4.34 23.07
CA THR A 253 8.51 -4.63 24.13
C THR A 253 7.84 -5.98 23.87
N ALA A 254 7.99 -6.91 24.80
CA ALA A 254 7.41 -8.25 24.69
C ALA A 254 5.89 -8.24 24.94
N THR A 255 5.18 -9.05 24.19
CA THR A 255 3.74 -9.27 24.33
C THR A 255 3.35 -10.69 23.93
N VAL A 256 2.08 -11.05 24.12
CA VAL A 256 1.50 -12.32 23.66
C VAL A 256 0.29 -12.03 22.79
N VAL A 257 0.21 -12.68 21.64
CA VAL A 257 -0.95 -12.61 20.75
C VAL A 257 -2.06 -13.50 21.32
N THR A 258 -3.13 -12.90 21.83
CA THR A 258 -4.24 -13.61 22.48
C THR A 258 -5.43 -13.87 21.56
N GLY A 259 -5.40 -13.31 20.37
CA GLY A 259 -6.41 -13.52 19.34
C GLY A 259 -5.97 -12.96 18.01
N VAL A 260 -6.42 -13.58 16.95
CA VAL A 260 -6.18 -13.14 15.57
C VAL A 260 -7.52 -13.08 14.86
N GLU A 261 -7.77 -11.99 14.16
CA GLU A 261 -9.00 -11.76 13.39
C GLU A 261 -8.66 -11.23 12.00
N MET A 262 -9.38 -11.67 10.99
CA MET A 262 -9.35 -11.17 9.63
C MET A 262 -10.79 -10.97 9.14
N PHE A 263 -11.14 -9.76 8.65
CA PHE A 263 -12.49 -9.42 8.21
C PHE A 263 -13.60 -9.79 9.20
N ARG A 264 -13.38 -9.50 10.49
CA ARG A 264 -14.28 -9.81 11.62
C ARG A 264 -14.50 -11.30 11.90
N LYS A 265 -13.78 -12.19 11.23
CA LYS A 265 -13.74 -13.63 11.48
C LYS A 265 -12.51 -13.99 12.31
N THR A 266 -12.59 -15.00 13.16
CA THR A 266 -11.45 -15.44 13.98
C THR A 266 -10.56 -16.40 13.19
N LEU A 267 -9.24 -16.39 13.49
CA LEU A 267 -8.28 -17.35 12.99
C LEU A 267 -7.50 -17.95 14.17
N ASP A 268 -7.13 -19.22 14.06
CA ASP A 268 -6.19 -19.85 14.98
C ASP A 268 -4.75 -19.45 14.65
N GLN A 269 -4.49 -19.22 13.36
CA GLN A 269 -3.19 -18.85 12.82
C GLN A 269 -3.33 -17.90 11.64
N ALA A 270 -2.50 -16.84 11.63
CA ALA A 270 -2.26 -16.01 10.46
C ALA A 270 -0.93 -16.35 9.80
N MET A 271 -0.83 -16.07 8.50
CA MET A 271 0.36 -16.29 7.69
C MET A 271 0.67 -15.11 6.79
N ALA A 272 1.86 -15.10 6.21
CA ALA A 272 2.28 -14.10 5.25
C ALA A 272 1.19 -13.81 4.21
N GLY A 273 0.88 -12.55 4.01
CA GLY A 273 -0.18 -12.04 3.12
C GLY A 273 -1.51 -11.74 3.80
N ASP A 274 -1.77 -12.25 5.00
CA ASP A 274 -3.03 -11.98 5.70
C ASP A 274 -3.08 -10.55 6.26
N ASN A 275 -4.23 -9.87 6.08
CA ASN A 275 -4.53 -8.61 6.75
C ASN A 275 -5.27 -8.89 8.05
N ILE A 276 -4.61 -8.71 9.17
CA ILE A 276 -5.12 -9.14 10.47
C ILE A 276 -5.21 -8.03 11.50
N GLY A 277 -6.07 -8.24 12.49
CA GLY A 277 -6.01 -7.60 13.79
C GLY A 277 -5.48 -8.61 14.81
N ALA A 278 -4.32 -8.30 15.37
CA ALA A 278 -3.70 -9.08 16.45
C ALA A 278 -4.07 -8.48 17.81
N LEU A 279 -4.74 -9.25 18.65
CA LEU A 279 -5.08 -8.87 20.01
C LEU A 279 -3.87 -9.11 20.92
N LEU A 280 -3.43 -8.10 21.65
CA LEU A 280 -2.18 -8.10 22.41
C LEU A 280 -2.44 -8.08 23.92
N ARG A 281 -1.72 -8.93 24.66
CA ARG A 281 -1.81 -9.00 26.11
C ARG A 281 -0.91 -7.97 26.77
N GLY A 282 -1.47 -7.21 27.74
CA GLY A 282 -0.67 -6.32 28.61
C GLY A 282 -0.10 -5.10 27.91
N ILE A 283 -0.64 -4.75 26.73
CA ILE A 283 -0.23 -3.57 25.96
C ILE A 283 -1.37 -2.56 25.98
N ASP A 284 -1.09 -1.35 26.45
CA ASP A 284 -2.01 -0.23 26.35
C ASP A 284 -1.95 0.39 24.97
N ARG A 285 -3.04 1.05 24.53
CA ARG A 285 -3.10 1.75 23.23
C ARG A 285 -1.95 2.76 23.02
N LYS A 286 -1.44 3.37 24.10
CA LYS A 286 -0.35 4.34 24.08
C LYS A 286 1.04 3.73 23.90
N ASP A 287 1.18 2.42 24.15
CA ASP A 287 2.47 1.71 24.17
C ASP A 287 2.81 1.09 22.81
N ILE A 288 1.86 1.12 21.88
CA ILE A 288 2.03 0.68 20.49
C ILE A 288 1.43 1.70 19.54
N VAL A 289 2.15 2.00 18.46
CA VAL A 289 1.74 2.98 17.47
C VAL A 289 2.04 2.50 16.04
N ARG A 290 1.36 3.10 15.06
CA ARG A 290 1.67 2.92 13.65
C ARG A 290 3.16 3.19 13.40
N GLY A 291 3.79 2.36 12.58
CA GLY A 291 5.20 2.48 12.22
C GLY A 291 6.13 1.55 12.98
N GLN A 292 5.67 0.97 14.07
CA GLN A 292 6.32 -0.16 14.71
C GLN A 292 6.02 -1.46 13.97
N VAL A 293 6.72 -2.54 14.31
CA VAL A 293 6.39 -3.88 13.82
C VAL A 293 6.13 -4.83 14.97
N LEU A 294 5.22 -5.79 14.76
CA LEU A 294 5.14 -7.01 15.55
C LEU A 294 6.03 -8.06 14.91
N ALA A 295 6.95 -8.63 15.64
CA ALA A 295 7.89 -9.63 15.14
C ALA A 295 8.06 -10.82 16.10
N LYS A 296 8.55 -11.94 15.57
CA LYS A 296 9.00 -13.05 16.41
C LYS A 296 10.14 -12.55 17.30
N PRO A 297 10.15 -12.89 18.61
CA PRO A 297 11.16 -12.38 19.54
C PRO A 297 12.60 -12.60 19.05
N GLY A 298 13.42 -11.55 19.16
CA GLY A 298 14.84 -11.56 18.83
C GLY A 298 15.18 -11.59 17.34
N THR A 299 14.21 -11.49 16.43
CA THR A 299 14.46 -11.60 14.97
C THR A 299 14.66 -10.27 14.27
N VAL A 300 14.17 -9.19 14.83
CA VAL A 300 14.32 -7.82 14.31
C VAL A 300 14.76 -6.90 15.44
N GLN A 301 15.60 -5.93 15.14
CA GLN A 301 16.09 -4.95 16.11
C GLN A 301 15.80 -3.52 15.63
N PRO A 302 15.66 -2.55 16.54
CA PRO A 302 15.59 -1.15 16.19
C PRO A 302 16.98 -0.61 15.84
N HIS A 303 17.08 0.18 14.76
CA HIS A 303 18.32 0.76 14.25
C HIS A 303 18.16 2.23 13.88
N THR A 304 19.25 2.99 14.02
CA THR A 304 19.31 4.42 13.69
C THR A 304 20.31 4.75 12.59
N GLU A 305 21.32 3.90 12.36
CA GLU A 305 22.40 4.19 11.42
C GLU A 305 22.58 3.05 10.42
N PHE A 306 22.63 3.41 9.15
CA PHE A 306 22.79 2.45 8.05
C PHE A 306 23.46 3.10 6.84
N THR A 307 24.00 2.28 5.94
CA THR A 307 24.38 2.68 4.58
C THR A 307 23.34 2.17 3.60
N ALA A 308 23.11 2.93 2.54
CA ALA A 308 22.13 2.60 1.53
C ALA A 308 22.61 2.93 0.12
N GLN A 309 22.18 2.13 -0.85
CA GLN A 309 22.22 2.49 -2.25
C GLN A 309 20.97 3.28 -2.58
N VAL A 310 21.13 4.50 -3.09
CA VAL A 310 20.04 5.45 -3.32
C VAL A 310 20.10 5.98 -4.74
N TYR A 311 18.96 5.95 -5.42
CA TYR A 311 18.72 6.68 -6.65
C TYR A 311 18.00 7.99 -6.34
N VAL A 312 18.53 9.10 -6.81
CA VAL A 312 17.95 10.44 -6.63
C VAL A 312 17.13 10.79 -7.87
N LEU A 313 15.83 10.96 -7.69
CA LEU A 313 14.89 11.22 -8.78
C LEU A 313 15.19 12.54 -9.47
N THR A 314 15.13 12.53 -10.80
CA THR A 314 15.25 13.73 -11.65
C THR A 314 14.00 14.60 -11.55
N LYS A 315 14.09 15.85 -12.05
CA LYS A 315 12.95 16.76 -12.17
C LYS A 315 11.82 16.16 -13.00
N ASP A 316 12.15 15.48 -14.09
CA ASP A 316 11.17 14.91 -15.03
C ASP A 316 10.44 13.72 -14.41
N GLU A 317 11.06 13.03 -13.44
CA GLU A 317 10.45 11.99 -12.61
C GLU A 317 9.67 12.57 -11.40
N GLY A 318 9.50 13.88 -11.32
CA GLY A 318 8.82 14.56 -10.22
C GLY A 318 9.70 14.81 -8.98
N GLY A 319 11.00 14.52 -9.07
CA GLY A 319 11.98 14.69 -8.01
C GLY A 319 12.55 16.11 -7.88
N ARG A 320 13.81 16.20 -7.47
CA ARG A 320 14.53 17.47 -7.29
C ARG A 320 15.04 18.03 -8.62
N HIS A 321 15.25 19.33 -8.64
CA HIS A 321 15.93 20.05 -9.73
C HIS A 321 17.26 20.66 -9.29
N THR A 322 17.61 20.55 -7.99
CA THR A 322 18.85 21.06 -7.40
C THR A 322 19.58 19.94 -6.67
N PRO A 323 20.93 19.99 -6.62
CA PRO A 323 21.70 19.05 -5.83
C PRO A 323 21.41 19.20 -4.33
N PHE A 324 21.82 18.21 -3.55
CA PHE A 324 21.92 18.31 -2.12
C PHE A 324 23.35 17.97 -1.63
N PHE A 325 23.64 18.37 -0.42
CA PHE A 325 24.96 18.31 0.20
C PHE A 325 24.91 17.48 1.49
N ASN A 326 26.05 17.23 2.08
CA ASN A 326 26.16 16.65 3.42
C ASN A 326 25.28 17.41 4.42
N GLY A 327 24.62 16.67 5.30
CA GLY A 327 23.70 17.23 6.29
C GLY A 327 22.30 17.51 5.73
N TYR A 328 21.97 17.04 4.52
CA TYR A 328 20.60 17.07 4.01
C TYR A 328 19.69 16.18 4.88
N ARG A 329 18.52 16.71 5.27
CA ARG A 329 17.64 16.09 6.27
C ARG A 329 16.22 15.85 5.76
N PRO A 330 16.02 14.92 4.82
CA PRO A 330 14.70 14.54 4.34
C PRO A 330 13.98 13.57 5.27
N GLN A 331 12.75 13.18 4.89
CA GLN A 331 12.01 12.09 5.51
C GLN A 331 12.27 10.78 4.79
N PHE A 332 12.53 9.73 5.56
CA PHE A 332 12.71 8.36 5.11
C PHE A 332 11.46 7.56 5.43
N PHE A 333 10.87 6.95 4.42
CA PHE A 333 9.65 6.14 4.54
C PHE A 333 10.00 4.67 4.48
N PHE A 334 9.82 3.99 5.60
CA PHE A 334 10.03 2.56 5.77
C PHE A 334 8.72 1.88 6.16
N ARG A 335 8.24 0.89 5.41
CA ARG A 335 6.97 0.20 5.70
C ARG A 335 5.84 1.19 6.02
N THR A 336 5.39 1.24 7.28
CA THR A 336 4.27 2.09 7.73
C THR A 336 4.71 3.35 8.48
N THR A 337 6.04 3.63 8.56
CA THR A 337 6.61 4.79 9.27
C THR A 337 7.37 5.73 8.37
N ASP A 338 7.50 6.97 8.81
CA ASP A 338 8.42 7.97 8.28
C ASP A 338 9.25 8.57 9.40
N VAL A 339 10.54 8.73 9.16
CA VAL A 339 11.49 9.28 10.12
C VAL A 339 12.44 10.22 9.40
N THR A 340 12.74 11.38 10.02
CA THR A 340 13.76 12.29 9.54
C THR A 340 15.14 11.68 9.74
N GLY A 341 16.01 11.79 8.75
CA GLY A 341 17.39 11.33 8.83
C GLY A 341 18.38 12.31 8.22
N ASP A 342 19.57 12.34 8.77
CA ASP A 342 20.74 13.06 8.25
C ASP A 342 21.46 12.21 7.21
N ILE A 343 21.72 12.77 6.03
CA ILE A 343 22.50 12.12 4.97
C ILE A 343 23.95 12.58 5.03
N GLN A 344 24.85 11.60 4.94
CA GLN A 344 26.28 11.82 4.72
C GLN A 344 26.70 11.14 3.42
N LEU A 345 27.23 11.93 2.50
CA LEU A 345 27.76 11.47 1.23
C LEU A 345 29.15 10.82 1.44
N PRO A 346 29.56 9.93 0.52
CA PRO A 346 30.89 9.30 0.59
C PRO A 346 32.01 10.32 0.63
N GLU A 347 33.13 9.95 1.22
CA GLU A 347 34.32 10.77 1.28
C GLU A 347 34.78 11.18 -0.13
N GLY A 348 35.00 12.47 -0.35
CA GLY A 348 35.34 13.04 -1.67
C GLY A 348 34.14 13.43 -2.55
N THR A 349 32.90 13.17 -2.09
CA THR A 349 31.69 13.61 -2.79
C THR A 349 31.13 14.86 -2.11
N GLU A 350 31.21 16.00 -2.79
CA GLU A 350 30.74 17.28 -2.24
C GLU A 350 29.21 17.42 -2.32
N MET A 351 28.58 16.91 -3.41
CA MET A 351 27.15 17.02 -3.68
C MET A 351 26.64 15.79 -4.40
N CYS A 352 25.33 15.59 -4.33
CA CYS A 352 24.59 14.59 -5.09
C CYS A 352 23.57 15.29 -6.01
N MET A 353 23.60 14.94 -7.30
CA MET A 353 22.74 15.50 -8.33
C MET A 353 21.48 14.66 -8.52
N PRO A 354 20.36 15.27 -8.97
CA PRO A 354 19.24 14.52 -9.51
C PRO A 354 19.69 13.59 -10.65
N GLY A 355 19.28 12.31 -10.61
CA GLY A 355 19.71 11.26 -11.53
C GLY A 355 20.91 10.43 -11.05
N ASP A 356 21.56 10.80 -9.96
CA ASP A 356 22.68 10.04 -9.43
C ASP A 356 22.22 8.76 -8.70
N ASN A 357 23.03 7.72 -8.85
CA ASN A 357 23.03 6.55 -7.97
C ASN A 357 24.23 6.67 -7.02
N VAL A 358 23.96 6.71 -5.72
CA VAL A 358 24.99 6.95 -4.73
C VAL A 358 24.83 6.06 -3.50
N GLU A 359 25.94 5.53 -2.99
CA GLU A 359 25.95 4.95 -1.66
C GLU A 359 26.08 6.08 -0.64
N MET A 360 25.19 6.12 0.33
CA MET A 360 25.23 7.14 1.38
C MET A 360 25.03 6.54 2.76
N SER A 361 25.58 7.21 3.76
CA SER A 361 25.31 6.91 5.15
C SER A 361 24.14 7.75 5.65
N VAL A 362 23.26 7.13 6.41
CA VAL A 362 22.06 7.78 6.96
C VAL A 362 22.01 7.58 8.46
N LYS A 363 21.71 8.67 9.17
CA LYS A 363 21.44 8.65 10.61
C LYS A 363 20.05 9.17 10.88
N LEU A 364 19.17 8.27 11.32
CA LEU A 364 17.78 8.58 11.68
C LEU A 364 17.73 9.22 13.08
N ILE A 365 16.76 10.13 13.28
CA ILE A 365 16.51 10.76 14.58
C ILE A 365 15.78 9.84 15.56
N THR A 366 15.16 8.77 15.08
CA THR A 366 14.40 7.80 15.87
C THR A 366 14.72 6.39 15.37
N PRO A 367 14.93 5.40 16.24
CA PRO A 367 15.19 4.03 15.82
C PRO A 367 13.97 3.41 15.17
N ILE A 368 14.16 2.67 14.09
CA ILE A 368 13.11 1.92 13.40
C ILE A 368 13.48 0.45 13.28
N ALA A 369 12.47 -0.41 13.17
CA ALA A 369 12.65 -1.81 12.83
C ALA A 369 13.17 -1.91 11.38
N MET A 370 14.44 -2.25 11.22
CA MET A 370 15.15 -2.23 9.93
C MET A 370 15.88 -3.53 9.68
N GLU A 371 16.00 -3.88 8.41
CA GLU A 371 16.76 -5.05 7.94
C GLU A 371 17.54 -4.70 6.67
N GLU A 372 18.66 -5.39 6.45
CA GLU A 372 19.40 -5.27 5.19
C GLU A 372 18.56 -5.77 4.01
N GLY A 373 18.66 -5.11 2.87
CA GLY A 373 17.83 -5.36 1.69
C GLY A 373 16.45 -4.67 1.72
N GLN A 374 16.09 -4.00 2.81
CA GLN A 374 14.82 -3.30 2.91
C GLN A 374 14.80 -2.06 2.05
N ARG A 375 13.73 -1.89 1.26
CA ARG A 375 13.49 -0.70 0.43
C ARG A 375 12.89 0.44 1.24
N PHE A 376 13.18 1.67 0.81
CA PHE A 376 12.60 2.88 1.36
C PHE A 376 12.49 3.99 0.32
N ALA A 377 11.60 4.94 0.58
CA ALA A 377 11.48 6.17 -0.19
C ALA A 377 12.02 7.36 0.60
N ILE A 378 12.58 8.35 -0.10
CA ILE A 378 13.02 9.63 0.46
C ILE A 378 12.07 10.73 -0.02
N ARG A 379 11.56 11.53 0.91
CA ARG A 379 10.61 12.60 0.60
C ARG A 379 11.03 13.94 1.22
N GLU A 380 10.74 15.01 0.49
CA GLU A 380 10.94 16.39 0.92
C GLU A 380 9.79 17.25 0.40
N GLY A 381 9.21 18.10 1.27
CA GLY A 381 8.20 19.08 0.87
C GLY A 381 7.00 18.48 0.11
N GLY A 382 6.56 17.28 0.48
CA GLY A 382 5.45 16.58 -0.16
C GLY A 382 5.80 15.85 -1.46
N ARG A 383 7.07 15.80 -1.86
CA ARG A 383 7.53 15.12 -3.10
C ARG A 383 8.44 13.95 -2.75
N THR A 384 8.37 12.89 -3.55
CA THR A 384 9.37 11.81 -3.53
C THR A 384 10.61 12.30 -4.29
N VAL A 385 11.75 12.31 -3.62
CA VAL A 385 13.02 12.83 -4.17
C VAL A 385 14.06 11.75 -4.38
N GLY A 386 13.82 10.55 -3.87
CA GLY A 386 14.71 9.42 -4.06
C GLY A 386 14.10 8.13 -3.55
N ALA A 387 14.73 7.04 -3.94
CA ALA A 387 14.44 5.69 -3.45
C ALA A 387 15.73 4.94 -3.19
N GLY A 388 15.72 4.07 -2.20
CA GLY A 388 16.91 3.32 -1.85
C GLY A 388 16.64 1.96 -1.24
N VAL A 389 17.74 1.24 -1.07
CA VAL A 389 17.77 -0.06 -0.40
C VAL A 389 18.83 -0.01 0.70
N VAL A 390 18.50 -0.50 1.89
CA VAL A 390 19.45 -0.64 3.00
C VAL A 390 20.53 -1.64 2.59
N ALA A 391 21.75 -1.18 2.45
CA ALA A 391 22.88 -2.02 2.08
C ALA A 391 23.51 -2.69 3.30
N LYS A 392 23.68 -1.92 4.38
CA LYS A 392 24.28 -2.41 5.62
C LYS A 392 23.78 -1.61 6.82
N ILE A 393 23.52 -2.29 7.91
CA ILE A 393 23.16 -1.70 9.19
C ILE A 393 24.45 -1.43 9.99
N ALA A 394 24.59 -0.21 10.50
CA ALA A 394 25.76 0.20 11.28
C ALA A 394 25.46 0.24 12.78
N LYS A 395 24.25 0.66 13.21
CA LYS A 395 23.83 0.71 14.61
C LYS A 395 22.30 0.72 14.75
#